data_b21e090d3c4f455151df8928b3aad6ce
#
_entry.id   b21e090d3c4f455151df8928b3aad6ce
#
_cell.length_a   1.000
_cell.length_b   1.000
_cell.length_c   1.000
_cell.angle_alpha   90.00
_cell.angle_beta   90.00
_cell.angle_gamma   90.00
#
_symmetry.space_group_name_H-M   'P 1'
#
loop_
_entity.id
_entity.type
_entity.pdbx_description
1 polymer ?
#
loop_
_entity_poly.entity_id
_entity_poly.type
_entity_poly.pdbx_seq_one_letter_code
_entity_poly.pdbx_strand_id
1 'polypeptide(L)'
;CTSPTAKSTQTLMVSIEPLRYFAEEIAGNRFQVTTMVPQNSNPETYEPTAQQMMALSESRLFFMVGEIGFERTWAKRLQQNAPQTTFVNTSNGIKLIAHGHGISDPHTWMSCRNADIMARNMLQALTQCSPKDSSYFAKNFQRLQQTIAQTHQNLTATLQGKHLSFLIYHPSLSYFAHEYGLQQLTIEEEGREPSALQLQQLIEIAHQRKPRVLFMQKEFANRNIRVMAESTHTKVVEINPLSYQWPQEMRHIAQALK
;
A
#
# COMPACT_ATOMS: atom_id res chain seq x y z
N CYS A 1 -35.24 -34.10 9.31
CA CYS A 1 -34.31 -33.54 8.33
C CYS A 1 -33.86 -32.16 8.82
N THR A 2 -32.77 -32.13 9.53
CA THR A 2 -32.11 -30.86 9.92
C THR A 2 -31.21 -30.42 8.77
N SER A 3 -31.65 -29.36 8.07
CA SER A 3 -30.81 -28.68 7.09
C SER A 3 -29.53 -28.17 7.79
N PRO A 4 -28.34 -28.35 7.21
CA PRO A 4 -27.14 -27.74 7.77
C PRO A 4 -27.31 -26.23 7.68
N THR A 5 -27.36 -25.56 8.83
CA THR A 5 -27.23 -24.10 8.92
C THR A 5 -25.94 -23.71 8.23
N ALA A 6 -26.03 -23.07 7.08
CA ALA A 6 -24.91 -22.44 6.41
C ALA A 6 -24.23 -21.55 7.46
N LYS A 7 -22.99 -21.87 7.85
CA LYS A 7 -22.17 -20.99 8.70
C LYS A 7 -22.06 -19.66 7.96
N SER A 8 -22.70 -18.62 8.49
CA SER A 8 -22.49 -17.28 7.96
C SER A 8 -21.00 -16.99 7.98
N THR A 9 -20.40 -16.85 6.82
CA THR A 9 -18.97 -16.53 6.69
C THR A 9 -18.77 -15.17 7.34
N GLN A 10 -17.91 -15.10 8.35
CA GLN A 10 -17.61 -13.84 9.01
C GLN A 10 -16.89 -12.93 8.01
N THR A 11 -17.20 -11.64 8.04
CA THR A 11 -16.60 -10.65 7.15
C THR A 11 -15.55 -9.81 7.90
N LEU A 12 -14.54 -9.41 7.19
CA LEU A 12 -13.63 -8.35 7.59
C LEU A 12 -13.40 -7.39 6.42
N MET A 13 -13.04 -6.17 6.74
CA MET A 13 -12.78 -5.14 5.75
C MET A 13 -11.34 -4.65 5.86
N VAL A 14 -10.79 -4.20 4.74
CA VAL A 14 -9.46 -3.58 4.66
C VAL A 14 -9.56 -2.25 3.92
N SER A 15 -8.61 -1.35 4.15
CA SER A 15 -8.58 -0.05 3.49
C SER A 15 -8.31 -0.15 2.00
N ILE A 16 -7.29 -0.91 1.62
CA ILE A 16 -6.74 -0.98 0.25
C ILE A 16 -6.44 -2.42 -0.17
N GLU A 17 -6.36 -2.66 -1.47
CA GLU A 17 -6.15 -3.98 -2.05
C GLU A 17 -4.87 -4.73 -1.59
N PRO A 18 -3.69 -4.07 -1.39
CA PRO A 18 -2.54 -4.76 -0.82
C PRO A 18 -2.81 -5.37 0.57
N LEU A 19 -3.59 -4.68 1.42
CA LEU A 19 -4.00 -5.23 2.71
C LEU A 19 -4.98 -6.41 2.54
N ARG A 20 -5.82 -6.40 1.49
CA ARG A 20 -6.69 -7.54 1.18
C ARG A 20 -5.86 -8.78 0.86
N TYR A 21 -4.82 -8.63 0.04
CA TYR A 21 -3.90 -9.73 -0.25
C TYR A 21 -3.34 -10.34 1.05
N PHE A 22 -2.76 -9.52 1.94
CA PHE A 22 -2.20 -10.02 3.19
C PHE A 22 -3.26 -10.67 4.10
N ALA A 23 -4.42 -10.02 4.23
CA ALA A 23 -5.51 -10.52 5.07
C ALA A 23 -6.06 -11.86 4.55
N GLU A 24 -6.29 -12.01 3.25
CA GLU A 24 -6.75 -13.26 2.64
C GLU A 24 -5.73 -14.40 2.77
N GLU A 25 -4.44 -14.10 2.57
CA GLU A 25 -3.37 -15.08 2.75
C GLU A 25 -3.32 -15.63 4.19
N ILE A 26 -3.61 -14.81 5.21
CA ILE A 26 -3.61 -15.26 6.62
C ILE A 26 -4.95 -15.88 7.00
N ALA A 27 -6.06 -15.20 6.70
CA ALA A 27 -7.41 -15.61 7.12
C ALA A 27 -7.91 -16.84 6.36
N GLY A 28 -7.47 -17.03 5.11
CA GLY A 28 -7.91 -18.11 4.23
C GLY A 28 -9.43 -18.10 4.09
N ASN A 29 -10.05 -19.27 4.20
CA ASN A 29 -11.51 -19.43 4.07
C ASN A 29 -12.31 -19.17 5.36
N ARG A 30 -11.68 -18.65 6.42
CA ARG A 30 -12.35 -18.34 7.69
C ARG A 30 -13.11 -17.03 7.65
N PHE A 31 -12.66 -16.09 6.82
CA PHE A 31 -13.26 -14.78 6.64
C PHE A 31 -13.45 -14.46 5.16
N GLN A 32 -14.49 -13.73 4.85
CA GLN A 32 -14.63 -13.03 3.59
C GLN A 32 -14.03 -11.64 3.75
N VAL A 33 -13.09 -11.26 2.87
CA VAL A 33 -12.40 -9.97 2.93
C VAL A 33 -12.95 -9.03 1.86
N THR A 34 -13.31 -7.81 2.26
CA THR A 34 -13.75 -6.75 1.35
C THR A 34 -12.83 -5.54 1.48
N THR A 35 -12.73 -4.75 0.41
CA THR A 35 -11.88 -3.56 0.38
C THR A 35 -12.72 -2.29 0.38
N MET A 36 -12.33 -1.29 1.18
CA MET A 36 -13.01 0.01 1.26
C MET A 36 -12.76 0.85 0.01
N VAL A 37 -11.50 1.03 -0.37
CA VAL A 37 -11.13 1.84 -1.55
C VAL A 37 -11.11 0.95 -2.79
N PRO A 38 -11.98 1.20 -3.77
CA PRO A 38 -12.00 0.42 -5.01
C PRO A 38 -10.70 0.59 -5.82
N GLN A 39 -10.42 -0.37 -6.69
CA GLN A 39 -9.31 -0.26 -7.65
C GLN A 39 -9.45 1.02 -8.49
N ASN A 40 -8.33 1.65 -8.81
CA ASN A 40 -8.21 2.89 -9.58
C ASN A 40 -8.82 4.13 -8.89
N SER A 41 -9.13 4.06 -7.60
CA SER A 41 -9.52 5.23 -6.79
C SER A 41 -8.33 5.74 -5.99
N ASN A 42 -8.27 7.07 -5.80
CA ASN A 42 -7.21 7.68 -4.99
C ASN A 42 -7.54 7.55 -3.49
N PRO A 43 -6.76 6.78 -2.71
CA PRO A 43 -7.04 6.57 -1.29
C PRO A 43 -6.81 7.81 -0.43
N GLU A 44 -6.06 8.80 -0.92
CA GLU A 44 -5.84 10.04 -0.16
C GLU A 44 -7.09 10.90 -0.04
N THR A 45 -7.96 10.85 -1.05
CA THR A 45 -9.16 11.69 -1.16
C THR A 45 -10.46 10.89 -1.23
N TYR A 46 -10.39 9.59 -0.99
CA TYR A 46 -11.55 8.70 -1.12
C TYR A 46 -12.65 9.01 -0.09
N GLU A 47 -13.89 8.99 -0.52
CA GLU A 47 -15.08 9.14 0.33
C GLU A 47 -15.89 7.84 0.34
N PRO A 48 -16.02 7.17 1.50
CA PRO A 48 -16.80 5.94 1.61
C PRO A 48 -18.28 6.14 1.26
N THR A 49 -18.83 5.21 0.48
CA THR A 49 -20.26 5.18 0.16
C THR A 49 -21.09 4.66 1.34
N ALA A 50 -22.40 4.94 1.33
CA ALA A 50 -23.33 4.40 2.35
C ALA A 50 -23.30 2.86 2.39
N GLN A 51 -23.20 2.20 1.25
CA GLN A 51 -23.11 0.73 1.17
C GLN A 51 -21.84 0.21 1.82
N GLN A 52 -20.70 0.89 1.64
CA GLN A 52 -19.44 0.52 2.27
C GLN A 52 -19.46 0.76 3.78
N MET A 53 -20.12 1.84 4.22
CA MET A 53 -20.34 2.11 5.65
C MET A 53 -21.19 1.00 6.31
N MET A 54 -22.21 0.51 5.61
CA MET A 54 -23.00 -0.65 6.08
C MET A 54 -22.13 -1.91 6.16
N ALA A 55 -21.40 -2.25 5.10
CA ALA A 55 -20.52 -3.41 5.07
C ALA A 55 -19.44 -3.35 6.17
N LEU A 56 -18.92 -2.16 6.48
CA LEU A 56 -18.00 -1.95 7.59
C LEU A 56 -18.66 -2.29 8.93
N SER A 57 -19.89 -1.84 9.17
CA SER A 57 -20.60 -2.09 10.43
C SER A 57 -20.93 -3.58 10.66
N GLU A 58 -20.97 -4.37 9.60
CA GLU A 58 -21.15 -5.83 9.64
C GLU A 58 -19.82 -6.60 9.75
N SER A 59 -18.69 -5.91 9.61
CA SER A 59 -17.36 -6.51 9.65
C SER A 59 -16.85 -6.68 11.08
N ARG A 60 -16.15 -7.80 11.35
CA ARG A 60 -15.53 -8.07 12.66
C ARG A 60 -14.27 -7.23 12.89
N LEU A 61 -13.48 -7.06 11.84
CA LEU A 61 -12.23 -6.31 11.85
C LEU A 61 -12.20 -5.34 10.67
N PHE A 62 -11.57 -4.20 10.89
CA PHE A 62 -11.17 -3.27 9.83
C PHE A 62 -9.66 -3.05 9.89
N PHE A 63 -8.93 -3.59 8.91
CA PHE A 63 -7.51 -3.38 8.78
C PHE A 63 -7.22 -2.09 8.01
N MET A 64 -6.56 -1.16 8.67
CA MET A 64 -6.14 0.13 8.12
C MET A 64 -4.62 0.15 7.96
N VAL A 65 -4.14 0.92 6.99
CA VAL A 65 -2.72 1.28 6.93
C VAL A 65 -2.35 2.17 8.13
N GLY A 66 -3.21 3.15 8.45
CA GLY A 66 -3.09 4.03 9.61
C GLY A 66 -2.88 5.51 9.26
N GLU A 67 -2.20 5.81 8.14
CA GLU A 67 -1.81 7.17 7.77
C GLU A 67 -2.40 7.66 6.44
N ILE A 68 -3.19 6.85 5.74
CA ILE A 68 -3.82 7.24 4.46
C ILE A 68 -4.82 8.37 4.67
N GLY A 69 -4.92 9.29 3.72
CA GLY A 69 -5.73 10.49 3.83
C GLY A 69 -7.20 10.24 4.16
N PHE A 70 -7.86 9.27 3.49
CA PHE A 70 -9.26 8.97 3.80
C PHE A 70 -9.42 8.36 5.21
N GLU A 71 -8.50 7.52 5.66
CA GLU A 71 -8.55 6.93 7.01
C GLU A 71 -8.53 8.04 8.07
N ARG A 72 -7.62 9.00 7.94
CA ARG A 72 -7.52 10.15 8.85
C ARG A 72 -8.75 11.03 8.81
N THR A 73 -9.24 11.32 7.60
CA THR A 73 -10.40 12.20 7.39
C THR A 73 -11.69 11.59 7.93
N TRP A 74 -11.86 10.28 7.73
CA TRP A 74 -13.10 9.58 8.06
C TRP A 74 -13.04 8.79 9.38
N ALA A 75 -11.89 8.69 10.05
CA ALA A 75 -11.66 7.85 11.22
C ALA A 75 -12.79 7.92 12.27
N LYS A 76 -13.16 9.12 12.69
CA LYS A 76 -14.22 9.33 13.68
C LYS A 76 -15.60 8.84 13.20
N ARG A 77 -15.95 9.14 11.94
CA ARG A 77 -17.22 8.69 11.33
C ARG A 77 -17.29 7.19 11.16
N LEU A 78 -16.19 6.58 10.72
CA LEU A 78 -16.08 5.13 10.55
C LEU A 78 -16.27 4.42 11.88
N GLN A 79 -15.61 4.87 12.94
CA GLN A 79 -15.74 4.30 14.30
C GLN A 79 -17.16 4.48 14.87
N GLN A 80 -17.75 5.64 14.70
CA GLN A 80 -19.13 5.90 15.14
C GLN A 80 -20.16 5.02 14.41
N ASN A 81 -19.94 4.80 13.10
CA ASN A 81 -20.81 3.96 12.28
C ASN A 81 -20.67 2.46 12.60
N ALA A 82 -19.50 2.02 13.02
CA ALA A 82 -19.16 0.61 13.23
C ALA A 82 -18.62 0.36 14.66
N PRO A 83 -19.41 0.59 15.72
CA PRO A 83 -18.93 0.51 17.11
C PRO A 83 -18.57 -0.92 17.55
N GLN A 84 -19.03 -1.94 16.82
CA GLN A 84 -18.73 -3.36 17.09
C GLN A 84 -17.54 -3.88 16.27
N THR A 85 -17.05 -3.11 15.32
CA THR A 85 -15.90 -3.47 14.48
C THR A 85 -14.61 -3.08 15.19
N THR A 86 -13.65 -4.00 15.26
CA THR A 86 -12.33 -3.71 15.79
C THR A 86 -11.46 -3.08 14.69
N PHE A 87 -11.02 -1.86 14.94
CA PHE A 87 -10.13 -1.11 14.04
C PHE A 87 -8.67 -1.43 14.36
N VAL A 88 -7.91 -1.86 13.36
CA VAL A 88 -6.52 -2.31 13.51
C VAL A 88 -5.62 -1.48 12.61
N ASN A 89 -4.73 -0.69 13.20
CA ASN A 89 -3.65 -0.03 12.47
C ASN A 89 -2.54 -1.05 12.19
N THR A 90 -2.42 -1.47 10.93
CA THR A 90 -1.44 -2.49 10.54
C THR A 90 -0.01 -1.97 10.53
N SER A 91 0.21 -0.65 10.51
CA SER A 91 1.54 -0.03 10.56
C SER A 91 2.10 0.13 11.98
N ASN A 92 1.40 -0.32 13.02
CA ASN A 92 1.92 -0.26 14.38
C ASN A 92 3.30 -0.92 14.48
N GLY A 93 4.28 -0.20 15.05
CA GLY A 93 5.67 -0.66 15.18
C GLY A 93 6.56 -0.36 13.95
N ILE A 94 6.03 0.22 12.88
CA ILE A 94 6.80 0.68 11.74
C ILE A 94 7.37 2.08 12.05
N LYS A 95 8.66 2.28 11.74
CA LYS A 95 9.26 3.62 11.76
C LYS A 95 8.79 4.39 10.53
N LEU A 96 7.93 5.38 10.76
CA LEU A 96 7.35 6.18 9.68
C LEU A 96 8.37 7.17 9.12
N ILE A 97 8.33 7.37 7.80
CA ILE A 97 9.10 8.39 7.09
C ILE A 97 8.32 9.71 7.19
N ALA A 98 8.98 10.76 7.71
CA ALA A 98 8.38 12.08 7.77
C ALA A 98 8.18 12.65 6.34
N HIS A 99 7.01 13.20 6.10
CA HIS A 99 6.64 13.82 4.84
C HIS A 99 6.13 15.23 5.14
N GLY A 100 6.99 16.24 5.19
CA GLY A 100 6.63 17.64 5.45
C GLY A 100 5.51 17.92 6.46
N HIS A 101 5.48 19.10 7.06
CA HIS A 101 4.39 19.60 7.92
C HIS A 101 3.84 18.64 9.01
N GLY A 102 4.67 17.70 9.51
CA GLY A 102 4.28 16.78 10.58
C GLY A 102 3.38 15.61 10.13
N ILE A 103 3.24 15.40 8.83
CA ILE A 103 2.53 14.26 8.24
C ILE A 103 3.56 13.17 7.92
N SER A 104 3.19 11.92 8.15
CA SER A 104 4.01 10.76 7.77
C SER A 104 3.60 10.25 6.39
N ASP A 105 4.59 9.73 5.65
CA ASP A 105 4.32 9.01 4.39
C ASP A 105 3.48 7.75 4.68
N PRO A 106 2.30 7.59 4.06
CA PRO A 106 1.41 6.49 4.37
C PRO A 106 1.78 5.16 3.69
N HIS A 107 2.67 5.17 2.69
CA HIS A 107 2.90 4.03 1.78
C HIS A 107 3.76 2.92 2.41
N THR A 108 3.48 2.57 3.68
CA THR A 108 4.25 1.60 4.47
C THR A 108 4.31 0.21 3.84
N TRP A 109 3.26 -0.21 3.13
CA TRP A 109 3.18 -1.52 2.47
C TRP A 109 4.14 -1.68 1.28
N MET A 110 4.77 -0.60 0.81
CA MET A 110 5.75 -0.63 -0.29
C MET A 110 7.17 -0.97 0.18
N SER A 111 7.30 -1.66 1.31
CA SER A 111 8.53 -2.23 1.85
C SER A 111 8.28 -3.67 2.28
N CYS A 112 9.17 -4.59 1.93
CA CYS A 112 9.05 -6.00 2.34
C CYS A 112 9.19 -6.16 3.86
N ARG A 113 10.05 -5.39 4.51
CA ARG A 113 10.20 -5.41 5.97
C ARG A 113 8.94 -4.92 6.67
N ASN A 114 8.36 -3.85 6.17
CA ASN A 114 7.12 -3.33 6.71
C ASN A 114 5.94 -4.28 6.46
N ALA A 115 5.87 -4.91 5.28
CA ALA A 115 4.85 -5.90 4.97
C ALA A 115 4.84 -7.08 5.97
N ASP A 116 6.00 -7.55 6.43
CA ASP A 116 6.09 -8.58 7.48
C ASP A 116 5.52 -8.08 8.81
N ILE A 117 5.81 -6.82 9.21
CA ILE A 117 5.24 -6.21 10.43
C ILE A 117 3.72 -6.08 10.30
N MET A 118 3.22 -5.57 9.18
CA MET A 118 1.79 -5.43 8.91
C MET A 118 1.08 -6.77 8.97
N ALA A 119 1.64 -7.80 8.35
CA ALA A 119 1.10 -9.15 8.39
C ALA A 119 1.08 -9.75 9.81
N ARG A 120 2.10 -9.47 10.65
CA ARG A 120 2.11 -9.86 12.07
C ARG A 120 0.98 -9.19 12.87
N ASN A 121 0.77 -7.89 12.65
CA ASN A 121 -0.32 -7.17 13.29
C ASN A 121 -1.68 -7.73 12.89
N MET A 122 -1.85 -8.11 11.62
CA MET A 122 -3.07 -8.78 11.15
C MET A 122 -3.24 -10.17 11.79
N LEU A 123 -2.19 -10.99 11.85
CA LEU A 123 -2.23 -12.30 12.53
C LEU A 123 -2.67 -12.16 13.97
N GLN A 124 -2.11 -11.21 14.71
CA GLN A 124 -2.48 -10.96 16.11
C GLN A 124 -3.97 -10.64 16.24
N ALA A 125 -4.49 -9.74 15.44
CA ALA A 125 -5.90 -9.34 15.46
C ALA A 125 -6.83 -10.49 15.07
N LEU A 126 -6.49 -11.27 14.04
CA LEU A 126 -7.25 -12.46 13.62
C LEU A 126 -7.29 -13.52 14.72
N THR A 127 -6.15 -13.76 15.39
CA THR A 127 -6.05 -14.71 16.50
C THR A 127 -6.92 -14.28 17.70
N GLN A 128 -6.93 -12.99 18.01
CA GLN A 128 -7.78 -12.44 19.06
C GLN A 128 -9.26 -12.51 18.69
N CYS A 129 -9.59 -12.27 17.43
CA CYS A 129 -10.97 -12.32 16.91
C CYS A 129 -11.53 -13.76 16.84
N SER A 130 -10.69 -14.74 16.50
CA SER A 130 -11.07 -16.16 16.40
C SER A 130 -9.98 -17.07 16.99
N PRO A 131 -9.88 -17.20 18.32
CA PRO A 131 -8.83 -17.99 18.98
C PRO A 131 -8.80 -19.47 18.57
N LYS A 132 -9.94 -20.04 18.25
CA LYS A 132 -10.06 -21.45 17.79
C LYS A 132 -9.36 -21.70 16.45
N ASP A 133 -9.18 -20.68 15.62
CA ASP A 133 -8.54 -20.77 14.31
C ASP A 133 -7.06 -20.32 14.35
N SER A 134 -6.50 -20.03 15.53
CA SER A 134 -5.16 -19.48 15.71
C SER A 134 -4.06 -20.30 15.03
N SER A 135 -4.09 -21.61 15.16
CA SER A 135 -3.12 -22.51 14.52
C SER A 135 -3.23 -22.49 12.99
N TYR A 136 -4.44 -22.37 12.46
CA TYR A 136 -4.68 -22.22 11.02
C TYR A 136 -4.11 -20.91 10.49
N PHE A 137 -4.38 -19.79 11.18
CA PHE A 137 -3.82 -18.48 10.80
C PHE A 137 -2.30 -18.45 10.90
N ALA A 138 -1.71 -19.05 11.97
CA ALA A 138 -0.27 -19.12 12.14
C ALA A 138 0.42 -19.90 11.00
N LYS A 139 -0.16 -21.04 10.57
CA LYS A 139 0.35 -21.80 9.42
C LYS A 139 0.28 -21.01 8.12
N ASN A 140 -0.82 -20.32 7.88
CA ASN A 140 -1.00 -19.48 6.70
C ASN A 140 -0.02 -18.30 6.70
N PHE A 141 0.15 -17.65 7.84
CA PHE A 141 1.09 -16.57 8.03
C PHE A 141 2.54 -16.99 7.73
N GLN A 142 2.96 -18.19 8.14
CA GLN A 142 4.29 -18.72 7.80
C GLN A 142 4.50 -18.79 6.27
N ARG A 143 3.46 -19.19 5.51
CA ARG A 143 3.54 -19.20 4.04
C ARG A 143 3.64 -17.78 3.46
N LEU A 144 2.85 -16.85 3.98
CA LEU A 144 2.95 -15.45 3.58
C LEU A 144 4.33 -14.86 3.90
N GLN A 145 4.90 -15.15 5.08
CA GLN A 145 6.26 -14.73 5.42
C GLN A 145 7.31 -15.27 4.44
N GLN A 146 7.18 -16.51 4.01
CA GLN A 146 8.08 -17.10 3.00
C GLN A 146 7.96 -16.34 1.66
N THR A 147 6.73 -15.98 1.25
CA THR A 147 6.48 -15.20 0.03
C THR A 147 7.10 -13.79 0.15
N ILE A 148 6.93 -13.12 1.28
CA ILE A 148 7.52 -11.79 1.53
C ILE A 148 9.05 -11.88 1.52
N ALA A 149 9.63 -12.87 2.22
CA ALA A 149 11.08 -13.07 2.26
C ALA A 149 11.66 -13.37 0.87
N GLN A 150 11.01 -14.23 0.09
CA GLN A 150 11.43 -14.52 -1.28
C GLN A 150 11.34 -13.29 -2.18
N THR A 151 10.28 -12.48 -2.02
CA THR A 151 10.15 -11.21 -2.72
C THR A 151 11.32 -10.29 -2.37
N HIS A 152 11.61 -10.10 -1.09
CA HIS A 152 12.73 -9.29 -0.61
C HIS A 152 14.07 -9.74 -1.19
N GLN A 153 14.35 -11.06 -1.20
CA GLN A 153 15.58 -11.62 -1.78
C GLN A 153 15.69 -11.30 -3.27
N ASN A 154 14.60 -11.47 -4.03
CA ASN A 154 14.57 -11.17 -5.46
C ASN A 154 14.82 -9.67 -5.73
N LEU A 155 14.20 -8.79 -4.96
CA LEU A 155 14.41 -7.34 -5.10
C LEU A 155 15.85 -6.95 -4.75
N THR A 156 16.38 -7.48 -3.66
CA THR A 156 17.77 -7.25 -3.24
C THR A 156 18.74 -7.69 -4.34
N ALA A 157 18.58 -8.89 -4.89
CA ALA A 157 19.44 -9.40 -5.97
C ALA A 157 19.35 -8.54 -7.26
N THR A 158 18.16 -7.98 -7.55
CA THR A 158 17.93 -7.12 -8.73
C THR A 158 18.57 -5.73 -8.56
N LEU A 159 18.52 -5.17 -7.36
CA LEU A 159 18.84 -3.76 -7.07
C LEU A 159 20.20 -3.57 -6.36
N GLN A 160 20.78 -4.64 -5.83
CA GLN A 160 22.03 -4.59 -5.03
C GLN A 160 23.19 -3.91 -5.79
N GLY A 161 23.91 -3.05 -5.09
CA GLY A 161 25.11 -2.36 -5.61
C GLY A 161 24.82 -1.25 -6.62
N LYS A 162 23.55 -0.90 -6.81
CA LYS A 162 23.13 0.14 -7.75
C LYS A 162 22.66 1.37 -6.99
N HIS A 163 23.35 2.49 -7.16
CA HIS A 163 22.89 3.81 -6.71
C HIS A 163 21.98 4.43 -7.77
N LEU A 164 20.76 3.90 -7.86
CA LEU A 164 19.80 4.31 -8.87
C LEU A 164 18.89 5.42 -8.34
N SER A 165 18.49 6.31 -9.23
CA SER A 165 17.39 7.24 -9.03
C SER A 165 16.25 6.95 -10.00
N PHE A 166 15.06 7.35 -9.64
CA PHE A 166 13.86 7.28 -10.48
C PHE A 166 12.99 8.50 -10.25
N LEU A 167 12.25 8.89 -11.27
CA LEU A 167 11.19 9.88 -11.17
C LEU A 167 9.87 9.18 -10.85
N ILE A 168 9.03 9.85 -10.11
CA ILE A 168 7.65 9.44 -9.84
C ILE A 168 6.77 10.68 -9.68
N TYR A 169 5.51 10.61 -10.11
CA TYR A 169 4.62 11.75 -9.90
C TYR A 169 4.22 11.86 -8.42
N HIS A 170 3.44 10.93 -7.90
CA HIS A 170 3.05 10.85 -6.49
C HIS A 170 4.05 9.97 -5.70
N PRO A 171 4.57 10.41 -4.53
CA PRO A 171 5.70 9.77 -3.84
C PRO A 171 5.32 8.47 -3.11
N SER A 172 4.79 7.49 -3.82
CA SER A 172 4.33 6.22 -3.24
C SER A 172 5.42 5.20 -2.96
N LEU A 173 6.67 5.46 -3.36
CA LEU A 173 7.77 4.49 -3.26
C LEU A 173 8.86 4.89 -2.25
N SER A 174 8.57 5.77 -1.29
CA SER A 174 9.57 6.25 -0.32
C SER A 174 10.14 5.12 0.55
N TYR A 175 9.30 4.22 1.05
CA TYR A 175 9.74 3.06 1.83
C TYR A 175 10.50 2.03 0.98
N PHE A 176 10.07 1.82 -0.27
CA PHE A 176 10.79 0.99 -1.24
C PHE A 176 12.19 1.57 -1.52
N ALA A 177 12.26 2.86 -1.82
CA ALA A 177 13.52 3.55 -2.07
C ALA A 177 14.46 3.49 -0.86
N HIS A 178 13.94 3.74 0.34
CA HIS A 178 14.70 3.66 1.59
C HIS A 178 15.25 2.23 1.84
N GLU A 179 14.42 1.20 1.63
CA GLU A 179 14.82 -0.20 1.90
C GLU A 179 15.93 -0.69 0.97
N TYR A 180 15.94 -0.24 -0.28
CA TYR A 180 16.90 -0.70 -1.30
C TYR A 180 17.98 0.34 -1.67
N GLY A 181 18.09 1.44 -0.91
CA GLY A 181 19.13 2.45 -1.12
C GLY A 181 19.01 3.23 -2.43
N LEU A 182 17.76 3.47 -2.88
CA LEU A 182 17.44 4.19 -4.10
C LEU A 182 17.07 5.65 -3.79
N GLN A 183 17.12 6.51 -4.81
CA GLN A 183 16.70 7.91 -4.72
C GLN A 183 15.40 8.14 -5.49
N GLN A 184 14.34 8.49 -4.78
CA GLN A 184 13.07 8.93 -5.35
C GLN A 184 13.11 10.44 -5.63
N LEU A 185 12.83 10.83 -6.86
CA LEU A 185 12.65 12.21 -7.30
C LEU A 185 11.15 12.42 -7.62
N THR A 186 10.47 13.21 -6.80
CA THR A 186 9.02 13.38 -6.88
C THR A 186 8.66 14.60 -7.72
N ILE A 187 7.64 14.47 -8.60
CA ILE A 187 7.18 15.55 -9.47
C ILE A 187 6.17 16.44 -8.74
N GLU A 188 5.17 15.86 -8.07
CA GLU A 188 4.24 16.64 -7.25
C GLU A 188 4.93 17.17 -5.99
N GLU A 189 4.39 18.24 -5.45
CA GLU A 189 4.85 18.82 -4.19
C GLU A 189 3.67 18.88 -3.20
N GLU A 190 3.76 18.09 -2.13
CA GLU A 190 2.74 18.04 -1.06
C GLU A 190 1.30 17.79 -1.56
N GLY A 191 1.13 16.91 -2.55
CA GLY A 191 -0.18 16.60 -3.14
C GLY A 191 -0.67 17.65 -4.14
N ARG A 192 0.19 18.59 -4.56
CA ARG A 192 -0.15 19.65 -5.52
C ARG A 192 0.66 19.54 -6.80
N GLU A 193 0.11 20.04 -7.88
CA GLU A 193 0.87 20.19 -9.12
C GLU A 193 2.02 21.18 -8.93
N PRO A 194 3.23 20.85 -9.44
CA PRO A 194 4.37 21.74 -9.34
C PRO A 194 4.15 23.02 -10.19
N SER A 195 4.67 24.12 -9.71
CA SER A 195 4.80 25.34 -10.52
C SER A 195 5.80 25.12 -11.67
N ALA A 196 5.77 26.00 -12.68
CA ALA A 196 6.73 25.91 -13.80
C ALA A 196 8.19 25.99 -13.33
N LEU A 197 8.47 26.83 -12.33
CA LEU A 197 9.81 26.94 -11.74
C LEU A 197 10.26 25.64 -11.05
N GLN A 198 9.39 25.05 -10.24
CA GLN A 198 9.69 23.77 -9.57
C GLN A 198 9.93 22.64 -10.57
N LEU A 199 9.11 22.59 -11.63
CA LEU A 199 9.27 21.62 -12.70
C LEU A 199 10.63 21.78 -13.41
N GLN A 200 11.03 23.03 -13.71
CA GLN A 200 12.33 23.33 -14.31
C GLN A 200 13.50 22.91 -13.39
N GLN A 201 13.43 23.22 -12.10
CA GLN A 201 14.43 22.82 -11.12
C GLN A 201 14.55 21.29 -11.03
N LEU A 202 13.41 20.59 -11.05
CA LEU A 202 13.41 19.13 -11.03
C LEU A 202 14.03 18.53 -12.31
N ILE A 203 13.81 19.14 -13.48
CA ILE A 203 14.45 18.74 -14.74
C ILE A 203 15.98 18.87 -14.63
N GLU A 204 16.49 19.97 -14.06
CA GLU A 204 17.92 20.18 -13.85
C GLU A 204 18.52 19.11 -12.91
N ILE A 205 17.82 18.82 -11.80
CA ILE A 205 18.20 17.75 -10.87
C ILE A 205 18.20 16.39 -11.58
N ALA A 206 17.18 16.12 -12.39
CA ALA A 206 17.07 14.86 -13.13
C ALA A 206 18.22 14.69 -14.15
N HIS A 207 18.65 15.75 -14.84
CA HIS A 207 19.82 15.70 -15.72
C HIS A 207 21.12 15.33 -14.99
N GLN A 208 21.28 15.79 -13.73
CA GLN A 208 22.42 15.44 -12.89
C GLN A 208 22.33 14.02 -12.33
N ARG A 209 21.15 13.61 -11.87
CA ARG A 209 20.91 12.32 -11.20
C ARG A 209 20.65 11.16 -12.15
N LYS A 210 20.32 11.46 -13.42
CA LYS A 210 20.10 10.47 -14.49
C LYS A 210 19.12 9.36 -14.07
N PRO A 211 17.87 9.71 -13.72
CA PRO A 211 16.88 8.73 -13.28
C PRO A 211 16.67 7.63 -14.33
N ARG A 212 16.57 6.40 -13.88
CA ARG A 212 16.49 5.23 -14.75
C ARG A 212 15.15 5.17 -15.50
N VAL A 213 14.07 5.48 -14.80
CA VAL A 213 12.68 5.47 -15.31
C VAL A 213 11.88 6.59 -14.66
N LEU A 214 10.74 6.92 -15.27
CA LEU A 214 9.67 7.70 -14.67
C LEU A 214 8.49 6.77 -14.41
N PHE A 215 8.20 6.54 -13.13
CA PHE A 215 7.04 5.76 -12.73
C PHE A 215 5.77 6.60 -12.80
N MET A 216 4.74 6.03 -13.40
CA MET A 216 3.41 6.62 -13.54
C MET A 216 2.37 5.71 -12.91
N GLN A 217 1.52 6.27 -12.07
CA GLN A 217 0.31 5.65 -11.55
C GLN A 217 -0.89 6.19 -12.32
N LYS A 218 -1.84 5.33 -12.70
CA LYS A 218 -3.00 5.72 -13.52
C LYS A 218 -3.80 6.86 -12.92
N GLU A 219 -3.97 6.85 -11.60
CA GLU A 219 -4.73 7.83 -10.85
C GLU A 219 -4.13 9.24 -10.93
N PHE A 220 -2.83 9.34 -11.26
CA PHE A 220 -2.08 10.58 -11.33
C PHE A 220 -1.57 10.93 -12.74
N ALA A 221 -2.06 10.25 -13.77
CA ALA A 221 -1.67 10.53 -15.15
C ALA A 221 -2.05 11.97 -15.56
N ASN A 222 -1.06 12.79 -15.87
CA ASN A 222 -1.27 14.19 -16.24
C ASN A 222 -0.20 14.70 -17.21
N ARG A 223 -0.34 15.99 -17.61
CA ARG A 223 0.57 16.67 -18.56
C ARG A 223 2.02 16.73 -18.06
N ASN A 224 2.24 16.91 -16.76
CA ASN A 224 3.57 17.09 -16.19
C ASN A 224 4.44 15.84 -16.32
N ILE A 225 3.83 14.66 -16.29
CA ILE A 225 4.52 13.37 -16.54
C ILE A 225 5.13 13.36 -17.94
N ARG A 226 4.34 13.76 -18.95
CA ARG A 226 4.82 13.82 -20.33
C ARG A 226 5.94 14.84 -20.50
N VAL A 227 5.78 16.05 -19.99
CA VAL A 227 6.80 17.09 -20.02
C VAL A 227 8.10 16.62 -19.38
N MET A 228 8.02 15.98 -18.20
CA MET A 228 9.20 15.42 -17.52
C MET A 228 9.86 14.32 -18.35
N ALA A 229 9.09 13.37 -18.88
CA ALA A 229 9.63 12.27 -19.68
C ALA A 229 10.36 12.77 -20.93
N GLU A 230 9.78 13.73 -21.66
CA GLU A 230 10.37 14.32 -22.86
C GLU A 230 11.63 15.14 -22.52
N SER A 231 11.57 16.00 -21.48
CA SER A 231 12.69 16.85 -21.08
C SER A 231 13.88 16.10 -20.51
N THR A 232 13.65 14.96 -19.86
CA THR A 232 14.70 14.15 -19.24
C THR A 232 15.11 12.93 -20.06
N HIS A 233 14.43 12.69 -21.19
CA HIS A 233 14.58 11.48 -22.02
C HIS A 233 14.40 10.18 -21.23
N THR A 234 13.52 10.20 -20.21
CA THR A 234 13.30 9.07 -19.31
C THR A 234 12.10 8.23 -19.78
N LYS A 235 12.28 6.92 -19.82
CA LYS A 235 11.19 5.98 -20.15
C LYS A 235 10.11 6.01 -19.07
N VAL A 236 8.86 6.17 -19.50
CA VAL A 236 7.70 6.05 -18.60
C VAL A 236 7.35 4.58 -18.40
N VAL A 237 7.16 4.17 -17.15
CA VAL A 237 6.72 2.84 -16.76
C VAL A 237 5.50 2.95 -15.85
N GLU A 238 4.40 2.33 -16.25
CA GLU A 238 3.19 2.29 -15.43
C GLU A 238 3.38 1.32 -14.27
N ILE A 239 2.99 1.75 -13.06
CA ILE A 239 2.98 0.95 -11.83
C ILE A 239 1.63 1.07 -11.13
N ASN A 240 1.32 0.09 -10.30
CA ASN A 240 0.13 0.10 -9.45
C ASN A 240 0.47 -0.25 -8.00
N PRO A 241 0.90 0.72 -7.16
CA PRO A 241 1.17 0.50 -5.74
C PRO A 241 -0.02 -0.06 -4.95
N LEU A 242 -1.25 0.08 -5.49
CA LEU A 242 -2.49 -0.45 -4.90
C LEU A 242 -2.85 -1.84 -5.46
N SER A 243 -1.93 -2.54 -6.12
CA SER A 243 -2.20 -3.86 -6.68
C SER A 243 -2.51 -4.89 -5.60
N TYR A 244 -3.58 -5.66 -5.79
CA TYR A 244 -3.81 -6.89 -5.01
C TYR A 244 -2.67 -7.90 -5.20
N GLN A 245 -2.07 -7.96 -6.39
CA GLN A 245 -0.93 -8.83 -6.69
C GLN A 245 0.38 -8.22 -6.16
N TRP A 246 0.43 -7.93 -4.86
CA TRP A 246 1.52 -7.20 -4.21
C TRP A 246 2.92 -7.77 -4.52
N PRO A 247 3.20 -9.09 -4.45
CA PRO A 247 4.55 -9.62 -4.75
C PRO A 247 4.96 -9.42 -6.21
N GLN A 248 4.01 -9.49 -7.14
CA GLN A 248 4.25 -9.28 -8.57
C GLN A 248 4.56 -7.81 -8.85
N GLU A 249 3.81 -6.90 -8.22
CA GLU A 249 4.02 -5.46 -8.39
C GLU A 249 5.37 -5.02 -7.85
N MET A 250 5.77 -5.50 -6.66
CA MET A 250 7.08 -5.23 -6.10
C MET A 250 8.21 -5.67 -7.05
N ARG A 251 8.09 -6.84 -7.66
CA ARG A 251 9.05 -7.34 -8.66
C ARG A 251 9.01 -6.52 -9.96
N HIS A 252 7.82 -6.12 -10.43
CA HIS A 252 7.65 -5.28 -11.61
C HIS A 252 8.40 -3.96 -11.46
N ILE A 253 8.24 -3.27 -10.33
CA ILE A 253 8.94 -2.03 -9.99
C ILE A 253 10.46 -2.24 -10.00
N ALA A 254 10.95 -3.30 -9.34
CA ALA A 254 12.39 -3.60 -9.32
C ALA A 254 12.96 -3.90 -10.70
N GLN A 255 12.25 -4.67 -11.54
CA GLN A 255 12.68 -4.99 -12.91
C GLN A 255 12.73 -3.76 -13.82
N ALA A 256 11.85 -2.79 -13.63
CA ALA A 256 11.87 -1.55 -14.39
C ALA A 256 13.13 -0.71 -14.09
N LEU A 257 13.73 -0.88 -12.92
CA LEU A 257 14.96 -0.21 -12.48
C LEU A 257 16.25 -0.95 -12.90
N LYS A 258 16.12 -2.14 -13.42
CA LYS A 258 17.26 -2.94 -13.90
C LYS A 258 17.83 -2.37 -15.19
#